data_6b07a728b803c1edf96c43b32c79fa93
#
_entry.id   6b07a728b803c1edf96c43b32c79fa93
#
_cell.length_a   1.000
_cell.length_b   1.000
_cell.length_c   1.000
_cell.angle_alpha   90.00
_cell.angle_beta   90.00
_cell.angle_gamma   90.00
#
_symmetry.space_group_name_H-M   'P 1'
#
loop_
_entity.id
_entity.type
_entity.pdbx_description
1 polymer ?
#
loop_
_entity_poly.entity_id
_entity_poly.type
_entity_poly.pdbx_seq_one_letter_code
_entity_poly.pdbx_strand_id
1 'polypeptide(L)'
;SFPTRRSSDLVDAFTVHNNRPVIIRNNVKKSICRFRSDLGHELGHLVMHEGITTGDKLTESQADHFSSALLVPRLSFIKEFPRIRGKQFDWNALVEFKLRWKISLKMCIYRASALGLLTQEQARTGYMHLNSRGYTRVEPGDELLRPEEPGMLAEAIEMLDDATWLRILMKTGLSQDLIRELFSINRPITNPRNIFQIV
;
A
#
# COMPACT_ATOMS: atom_id res chain seq x y z
N SER A 1 24.97 -5.00 2.79
CA SER A 1 25.56 -3.98 1.92
C SER A 1 24.42 -3.23 1.25
N PHE A 2 24.39 -1.91 1.39
CA PHE A 2 23.39 -1.08 0.70
C PHE A 2 23.59 -1.22 -0.82
N PRO A 3 22.51 -1.36 -1.59
CA PRO A 3 22.60 -1.41 -3.05
C PRO A 3 23.20 -0.10 -3.59
N THR A 4 24.11 -0.23 -4.55
CA THR A 4 24.75 0.92 -5.20
C THR A 4 23.72 1.74 -5.98
N ARG A 5 23.92 3.05 -6.14
CA ARG A 5 22.99 4.04 -6.76
C ARG A 5 22.30 3.60 -8.06
N ARG A 6 22.87 2.68 -8.83
CA ARG A 6 22.27 2.17 -10.09
C ARG A 6 21.18 1.10 -9.88
N SER A 7 21.12 0.45 -8.73
CA SER A 7 20.08 -0.55 -8.44
C SER A 7 18.87 0.07 -7.74
N SER A 8 19.03 1.18 -7.04
CA SER A 8 17.94 1.87 -6.33
C SER A 8 16.88 2.50 -7.26
N ASP A 9 17.26 2.86 -8.49
CA ASP A 9 16.30 3.43 -9.47
C ASP A 9 15.38 2.38 -10.10
N LEU A 10 15.68 1.10 -9.92
CA LEU A 10 14.94 -0.04 -10.47
C LEU A 10 14.05 -0.74 -9.43
N VAL A 11 14.28 -0.51 -8.15
CA VAL A 11 13.52 -1.13 -7.06
C VAL A 11 12.39 -0.20 -6.63
N ASP A 12 11.17 -0.70 -6.71
CA ASP A 12 9.96 0.05 -6.36
C ASP A 12 9.74 0.15 -4.86
N ALA A 13 9.97 -0.95 -4.16
CA ALA A 13 9.95 -1.05 -2.71
C ALA A 13 10.85 -2.21 -2.27
N PHE A 14 11.28 -2.24 -1.01
CA PHE A 14 11.94 -3.38 -0.39
C PHE A 14 11.77 -3.36 1.12
N THR A 15 11.83 -4.53 1.71
CA THR A 15 11.66 -4.74 3.14
C THR A 15 13.00 -4.96 3.84
N VAL A 16 13.15 -4.36 5.01
CA VAL A 16 14.27 -4.59 5.93
C VAL A 16 13.74 -5.29 7.18
N HIS A 17 14.22 -6.52 7.39
CA HIS A 17 13.90 -7.32 8.56
C HIS A 17 14.86 -6.97 9.70
N ASN A 18 14.39 -6.22 10.67
CA ASN A 18 15.07 -5.92 11.93
C ASN A 18 14.09 -6.18 13.08
N ASN A 19 14.50 -5.94 14.33
CA ASN A 19 13.59 -5.95 15.50
C ASN A 19 12.31 -5.13 15.27
N ARG A 20 12.38 -4.18 14.37
CA ARG A 20 11.26 -3.39 13.87
C ARG A 20 11.30 -3.46 12.33
N PRO A 21 10.43 -4.22 11.69
CA PRO A 21 10.41 -4.31 10.23
C PRO A 21 10.07 -2.96 9.60
N VAL A 22 10.78 -2.62 8.53
CA VAL A 22 10.60 -1.36 7.80
C VAL A 22 10.45 -1.65 6.32
N ILE A 23 9.41 -1.09 5.71
CA ILE A 23 9.24 -1.10 4.25
C ILE A 23 9.76 0.22 3.71
N ILE A 24 10.78 0.17 2.85
CA ILE A 24 11.35 1.34 2.18
C ILE A 24 10.82 1.34 0.75
N ARG A 25 10.31 2.49 0.32
CA ARG A 25 9.73 2.62 -1.01
C ARG A 25 10.35 3.76 -1.80
N ASN A 26 10.31 3.62 -3.14
CA ASN A 26 10.70 4.66 -4.07
C ASN A 26 9.50 5.59 -4.38
N ASN A 27 9.72 6.90 -4.30
CA ASN A 27 8.70 7.94 -4.55
C ASN A 27 8.54 8.33 -6.03
N VAL A 28 9.28 7.70 -6.93
CA VAL A 28 9.27 8.05 -8.37
C VAL A 28 7.94 7.69 -9.05
N LYS A 29 7.26 6.64 -8.59
CA LYS A 29 5.96 6.25 -9.14
C LYS A 29 4.84 7.07 -8.52
N LYS A 30 4.11 7.81 -9.36
CA LYS A 30 3.02 8.69 -8.94
C LYS A 30 1.66 7.95 -8.80
N SER A 31 1.53 6.69 -9.24
CA SER A 31 0.28 5.96 -9.16
C SER A 31 0.03 5.41 -7.76
N ILE A 32 -1.04 5.87 -7.13
CA ILE A 32 -1.51 5.43 -5.80
C ILE A 32 -1.86 3.94 -5.81
N CYS A 33 -2.49 3.47 -6.88
CA CYS A 33 -2.85 2.06 -7.02
C CYS A 33 -1.61 1.15 -6.97
N ARG A 34 -0.52 1.58 -7.63
CA ARG A 34 0.75 0.84 -7.59
C ARG A 34 1.39 0.91 -6.22
N PHE A 35 1.39 2.10 -5.62
CA PHE A 35 1.89 2.26 -4.26
C PHE A 35 1.24 1.27 -3.29
N ARG A 36 -0.09 1.16 -3.31
CA ARG A 36 -0.82 0.21 -2.46
C ARG A 36 -0.44 -1.24 -2.77
N SER A 37 -0.28 -1.57 -4.06
CA SER A 37 0.12 -2.91 -4.48
C SER A 37 1.53 -3.25 -4.01
N ASP A 38 2.48 -2.34 -4.20
CA ASP A 38 3.87 -2.52 -3.79
C ASP A 38 3.98 -2.65 -2.26
N LEU A 39 3.25 -1.81 -1.52
CA LEU A 39 3.20 -1.90 -0.05
C LEU A 39 2.58 -3.22 0.44
N GLY A 40 1.49 -3.67 -0.20
CA GLY A 40 0.87 -4.95 0.09
C GLY A 40 1.76 -6.14 -0.25
N HIS A 41 2.56 -6.05 -1.31
CA HIS A 41 3.53 -7.06 -1.72
C HIS A 41 4.66 -7.20 -0.68
N GLU A 42 5.27 -6.08 -0.27
CA GLU A 42 6.30 -6.07 0.77
C GLU A 42 5.77 -6.55 2.12
N LEU A 43 4.54 -6.18 2.46
CA LEU A 43 3.88 -6.71 3.65
C LEU A 43 3.66 -8.23 3.56
N GLY A 44 3.37 -8.75 2.36
CA GLY A 44 3.30 -10.18 2.07
C GLY A 44 4.63 -10.89 2.38
N HIS A 45 5.76 -10.32 1.98
CA HIS A 45 7.07 -10.83 2.33
C HIS A 45 7.31 -10.82 3.84
N LEU A 46 6.96 -9.74 4.53
CA LEU A 46 7.10 -9.65 5.98
C LEU A 46 6.32 -10.74 6.74
N VAL A 47 5.08 -11.01 6.29
CA VAL A 47 4.18 -11.93 6.98
C VAL A 47 4.47 -13.40 6.66
N MET A 48 4.83 -13.70 5.42
CA MET A 48 4.92 -15.10 4.95
C MET A 48 6.34 -15.61 4.78
N HIS A 49 7.33 -14.75 4.65
CA HIS A 49 8.67 -15.14 4.24
C HIS A 49 9.76 -14.75 5.28
N GLU A 50 9.38 -14.66 6.56
CA GLU A 50 10.35 -14.40 7.63
C GLU A 50 11.41 -15.49 7.66
N GLY A 51 12.69 -15.08 7.58
CA GLY A 51 13.83 -16.01 7.56
C GLY A 51 14.02 -16.77 6.25
N ILE A 52 13.26 -16.50 5.21
CA ILE A 52 13.34 -17.13 3.90
C ILE A 52 13.99 -16.16 2.90
N THR A 53 14.90 -16.67 2.06
CA THR A 53 15.41 -15.88 0.93
C THR A 53 14.30 -15.72 -0.11
N THR A 54 13.96 -14.47 -0.43
CA THR A 54 12.94 -14.11 -1.41
C THR A 54 13.58 -13.76 -2.76
N GLY A 55 12.73 -13.53 -3.78
CA GLY A 55 13.14 -13.15 -5.14
C GLY A 55 13.04 -14.29 -6.15
N ASP A 56 12.65 -15.50 -5.71
CA ASP A 56 12.28 -16.57 -6.63
C ASP A 56 10.81 -16.44 -7.07
N LYS A 57 10.46 -17.14 -8.15
CA LYS A 57 9.12 -17.07 -8.74
C LYS A 57 7.99 -17.46 -7.77
N LEU A 58 8.27 -18.35 -6.82
CA LEU A 58 7.25 -18.81 -5.87
C LEU A 58 6.98 -17.75 -4.81
N THR A 59 8.01 -17.24 -4.15
CA THR A 59 7.89 -16.22 -3.11
C THR A 59 7.29 -14.92 -3.66
N GLU A 60 7.69 -14.50 -4.87
CA GLU A 60 7.11 -13.34 -5.55
C GLU A 60 5.61 -13.54 -5.88
N SER A 61 5.24 -14.72 -6.39
CA SER A 61 3.85 -15.04 -6.67
C SER A 61 3.00 -15.10 -5.40
N GLN A 62 3.53 -15.56 -4.29
CA GLN A 62 2.85 -15.58 -3.00
C GLN A 62 2.63 -14.16 -2.47
N ALA A 63 3.63 -13.30 -2.55
CA ALA A 63 3.52 -11.90 -2.16
C ALA A 63 2.48 -11.13 -3.02
N ASP A 64 2.46 -11.37 -4.33
CA ASP A 64 1.43 -10.81 -5.22
C ASP A 64 0.03 -11.30 -4.87
N HIS A 65 -0.12 -12.59 -4.55
CA HIS A 65 -1.38 -13.16 -4.08
C HIS A 65 -1.84 -12.54 -2.78
N PHE A 66 -0.94 -12.39 -1.82
CA PHE A 66 -1.22 -11.74 -0.54
C PHE A 66 -1.66 -10.29 -0.76
N SER A 67 -0.90 -9.50 -1.50
CA SER A 67 -1.21 -8.12 -1.82
C SER A 67 -2.61 -7.98 -2.43
N SER A 68 -2.90 -8.78 -3.44
CA SER A 68 -4.19 -8.72 -4.13
C SER A 68 -5.36 -9.16 -3.24
N ALA A 69 -5.14 -10.12 -2.32
CA ALA A 69 -6.15 -10.58 -1.38
C ALA A 69 -6.43 -9.56 -0.26
N LEU A 70 -5.37 -8.89 0.22
CA LEU A 70 -5.46 -7.84 1.22
C LEU A 70 -6.24 -6.63 0.69
N LEU A 71 -5.90 -6.17 -0.52
CA LEU A 71 -6.49 -4.97 -1.10
C LEU A 71 -7.94 -5.16 -1.54
N VAL A 72 -8.30 -6.34 -2.06
CA VAL A 72 -9.68 -6.66 -2.41
C VAL A 72 -10.05 -8.07 -1.99
N PRO A 73 -10.82 -8.24 -0.91
CA PRO A 73 -11.26 -9.55 -0.43
C PRO A 73 -11.99 -10.35 -1.50
N ARG A 74 -11.80 -11.68 -1.50
CA ARG A 74 -12.31 -12.59 -2.54
C ARG A 74 -13.79 -12.41 -2.84
N LEU A 75 -14.63 -12.39 -1.81
CA LEU A 75 -16.08 -12.35 -1.97
C LEU A 75 -16.53 -11.01 -2.59
N SER A 76 -15.97 -9.90 -2.14
CA SER A 76 -16.24 -8.58 -2.69
C SER A 76 -15.77 -8.48 -4.14
N PHE A 77 -14.58 -9.02 -4.44
CA PHE A 77 -14.07 -9.05 -5.81
C PHE A 77 -15.01 -9.80 -6.75
N ILE A 78 -15.39 -11.03 -6.40
CA ILE A 78 -16.28 -11.87 -7.25
C ILE A 78 -17.64 -11.20 -7.46
N LYS A 79 -18.17 -10.56 -6.42
CA LYS A 79 -19.48 -9.89 -6.47
C LYS A 79 -19.48 -8.66 -7.35
N GLU A 80 -18.41 -7.87 -7.33
CA GLU A 80 -18.36 -6.53 -7.92
C GLU A 80 -17.59 -6.47 -9.23
N PHE A 81 -16.75 -7.50 -9.54
CA PHE A 81 -15.93 -7.49 -10.75
C PHE A 81 -16.81 -7.45 -12.00
N PRO A 82 -16.53 -6.53 -12.94
CA PRO A 82 -17.33 -6.42 -14.17
C PRO A 82 -17.33 -7.71 -14.99
N ARG A 83 -18.51 -8.16 -15.42
CA ARG A 83 -18.63 -9.37 -16.23
C ARG A 83 -18.04 -9.17 -17.61
N ILE A 84 -17.12 -10.05 -17.99
CA ILE A 84 -16.51 -10.05 -19.31
C ILE A 84 -17.33 -10.94 -20.25
N ARG A 85 -17.74 -10.41 -21.40
CA ARG A 85 -18.47 -11.16 -22.44
C ARG A 85 -17.51 -11.50 -23.58
N GLY A 86 -17.25 -12.79 -23.78
CA GLY A 86 -16.26 -13.24 -24.77
C GLY A 86 -14.87 -12.68 -24.48
N LYS A 87 -14.30 -11.95 -25.44
CA LYS A 87 -13.00 -11.26 -25.30
C LYS A 87 -13.12 -9.75 -25.03
N GLN A 88 -14.34 -9.24 -24.93
CA GLN A 88 -14.58 -7.81 -24.80
C GLN A 88 -14.63 -7.41 -23.32
N PHE A 89 -13.71 -6.54 -22.94
CA PHE A 89 -13.70 -5.89 -21.63
C PHE A 89 -14.52 -4.61 -21.67
N ASP A 90 -15.37 -4.42 -20.69
CA ASP A 90 -15.92 -3.09 -20.38
C ASP A 90 -14.86 -2.31 -19.61
N TRP A 91 -14.05 -1.55 -20.35
CA TRP A 91 -12.95 -0.79 -19.76
C TRP A 91 -13.44 0.34 -18.85
N ASN A 92 -14.61 0.91 -19.11
CA ASN A 92 -15.17 1.94 -18.25
C ASN A 92 -15.57 1.36 -16.89
N ALA A 93 -16.28 0.23 -16.89
CA ALA A 93 -16.63 -0.47 -15.66
C ALA A 93 -15.38 -0.96 -14.90
N LEU A 94 -14.30 -1.35 -15.59
CA LEU A 94 -13.04 -1.71 -14.94
C LEU A 94 -12.33 -0.50 -14.33
N VAL A 95 -12.40 0.67 -14.96
CA VAL A 95 -11.86 1.91 -14.39
C VAL A 95 -12.65 2.32 -13.15
N GLU A 96 -13.98 2.22 -13.17
CA GLU A 96 -14.82 2.47 -11.99
C GLU A 96 -14.48 1.50 -10.85
N PHE A 97 -14.32 0.21 -11.17
CA PHE A 97 -13.90 -0.80 -10.19
C PHE A 97 -12.51 -0.49 -9.61
N LYS A 98 -11.55 -0.12 -10.46
CA LYS A 98 -10.22 0.35 -10.06
C LYS A 98 -10.31 1.52 -9.09
N LEU A 99 -11.08 2.55 -9.42
CA LEU A 99 -11.22 3.76 -8.61
C LEU A 99 -11.87 3.45 -7.24
N ARG A 100 -12.89 2.60 -7.23
CA ARG A 100 -13.55 2.16 -6.00
C ARG A 100 -12.60 1.44 -5.04
N TRP A 101 -11.82 0.49 -5.57
CA TRP A 101 -10.94 -0.35 -4.76
C TRP A 101 -9.51 0.20 -4.65
N LYS A 102 -9.20 1.25 -5.39
CA LYS A 102 -7.87 1.88 -5.48
C LYS A 102 -6.77 0.85 -5.78
N ILE A 103 -7.01 0.00 -6.78
CA ILE A 103 -6.08 -0.99 -7.31
C ILE A 103 -5.83 -0.74 -8.79
N SER A 104 -4.69 -1.20 -9.33
CA SER A 104 -4.38 -1.02 -10.74
C SER A 104 -5.24 -1.92 -11.64
N LEU A 105 -5.48 -1.49 -12.90
CA LEU A 105 -6.13 -2.33 -13.91
C LEU A 105 -5.36 -3.65 -14.12
N LYS A 106 -4.02 -3.59 -14.04
CA LYS A 106 -3.18 -4.79 -14.09
C LYS A 106 -3.52 -5.75 -12.95
N MET A 107 -3.68 -5.25 -11.72
CA MET A 107 -4.08 -6.07 -10.57
C MET A 107 -5.50 -6.61 -10.71
N CYS A 108 -6.44 -5.83 -11.29
CA CYS A 108 -7.79 -6.31 -11.58
C CYS A 108 -7.75 -7.57 -12.47
N ILE A 109 -6.98 -7.54 -13.56
CA ILE A 109 -6.84 -8.66 -14.49
C ILE A 109 -6.15 -9.84 -13.80
N TYR A 110 -5.06 -9.59 -13.06
CA TYR A 110 -4.33 -10.62 -12.34
C TYR A 110 -5.23 -11.38 -11.36
N ARG A 111 -5.94 -10.65 -10.51
CA ARG A 111 -6.79 -11.24 -9.48
C ARG A 111 -8.01 -11.94 -10.08
N ALA A 112 -8.62 -11.38 -11.12
CA ALA A 112 -9.72 -12.01 -11.84
C ALA A 112 -9.29 -13.34 -12.47
N SER A 113 -8.09 -13.41 -13.04
CA SER A 113 -7.50 -14.65 -13.56
C SER A 113 -7.22 -15.65 -12.43
N ALA A 114 -6.62 -15.20 -11.33
CA ALA A 114 -6.33 -16.05 -10.17
C ALA A 114 -7.59 -16.63 -9.50
N LEU A 115 -8.71 -15.90 -9.57
CA LEU A 115 -10.01 -16.33 -9.05
C LEU A 115 -10.85 -17.12 -10.06
N GLY A 116 -10.35 -17.37 -11.28
CA GLY A 116 -11.06 -18.10 -12.32
C GLY A 116 -12.19 -17.33 -12.98
N LEU A 117 -12.25 -16.00 -12.81
CA LEU A 117 -13.25 -15.13 -13.46
C LEU A 117 -12.86 -14.78 -14.90
N LEU A 118 -11.59 -14.92 -15.22
CA LEU A 118 -11.04 -14.78 -16.57
C LEU A 118 -10.32 -16.06 -16.99
N THR A 119 -10.49 -16.43 -18.26
CA THR A 119 -9.63 -17.44 -18.88
C THR A 119 -8.22 -16.87 -19.10
N GLN A 120 -7.23 -17.73 -19.31
CA GLN A 120 -5.86 -17.30 -19.65
C GLN A 120 -5.82 -16.42 -20.90
N GLU A 121 -6.66 -16.74 -21.91
CA GLU A 121 -6.76 -15.98 -23.15
C GLU A 121 -7.35 -14.57 -22.91
N GLN A 122 -8.39 -14.47 -22.10
CA GLN A 122 -8.95 -13.18 -21.69
C GLN A 122 -7.94 -12.35 -20.93
N ALA A 123 -7.27 -12.93 -19.93
CA ALA A 123 -6.23 -12.23 -19.18
C ALA A 123 -5.10 -11.71 -20.09
N ARG A 124 -4.62 -12.54 -21.04
CA ARG A 124 -3.64 -12.15 -22.04
C ARG A 124 -4.12 -10.97 -22.88
N THR A 125 -5.38 -11.04 -23.38
CA THR A 125 -5.99 -9.94 -24.14
C THR A 125 -6.03 -8.64 -23.33
N GLY A 126 -6.39 -8.71 -22.05
CA GLY A 126 -6.39 -7.57 -21.14
C GLY A 126 -5.00 -6.96 -20.98
N TYR A 127 -3.97 -7.78 -20.72
CA TYR A 127 -2.58 -7.29 -20.62
C TYR A 127 -2.06 -6.68 -21.91
N MET A 128 -2.40 -7.27 -23.07
CA MET A 128 -2.03 -6.71 -24.36
C MET A 128 -2.66 -5.32 -24.58
N HIS A 129 -3.93 -5.15 -24.19
CA HIS A 129 -4.59 -3.85 -24.25
C HIS A 129 -3.90 -2.81 -23.36
N LEU A 130 -3.61 -3.15 -22.09
CA LEU A 130 -2.91 -2.24 -21.19
C LEU A 130 -1.55 -1.81 -21.76
N ASN A 131 -0.79 -2.75 -22.33
CA ASN A 131 0.52 -2.47 -22.92
C ASN A 131 0.40 -1.59 -24.16
N SER A 132 -0.54 -1.90 -25.09
CA SER A 132 -0.74 -1.13 -26.34
C SER A 132 -1.19 0.31 -26.09
N ARG A 133 -1.87 0.57 -24.98
CA ARG A 133 -2.32 1.90 -24.54
C ARG A 133 -1.28 2.65 -23.69
N GLY A 134 -0.15 2.03 -23.42
CA GLY A 134 0.88 2.63 -22.55
C GLY A 134 0.49 2.72 -21.07
N TYR A 135 -0.54 1.99 -20.63
CA TYR A 135 -1.02 1.98 -19.23
C TYR A 135 -0.09 1.22 -18.26
N THR A 136 1.15 1.05 -18.65
CA THR A 136 2.18 0.42 -17.80
C THR A 136 2.71 1.34 -16.69
N ARG A 137 2.58 2.66 -16.86
CA ARG A 137 3.07 3.66 -15.88
C ARG A 137 1.95 4.50 -15.28
N VAL A 138 1.03 4.97 -16.10
CA VAL A 138 -0.12 5.78 -15.71
C VAL A 138 -1.35 5.13 -16.34
N GLU A 139 -2.36 4.90 -15.54
CA GLU A 139 -3.62 4.31 -15.96
C GLU A 139 -4.76 5.35 -15.94
N PRO A 140 -5.83 5.17 -16.71
CA PRO A 140 -7.01 6.03 -16.63
C PRO A 140 -7.54 6.13 -15.21
N GLY A 141 -7.86 7.35 -14.76
CA GLY A 141 -8.40 7.64 -13.43
C GLY A 141 -7.35 7.79 -12.33
N ASP A 142 -6.04 7.59 -12.61
CA ASP A 142 -4.99 7.81 -11.60
C ASP A 142 -4.99 9.26 -11.10
N GLU A 143 -5.36 10.21 -11.93
CA GLU A 143 -5.46 11.63 -11.61
C GLU A 143 -6.59 11.97 -10.62
N LEU A 144 -7.58 11.09 -10.49
CA LEU A 144 -8.70 11.26 -9.55
C LEU A 144 -8.37 10.74 -8.14
N LEU A 145 -7.31 9.99 -8.01
CA LEU A 145 -6.91 9.40 -6.73
C LEU A 145 -5.94 10.33 -5.99
N ARG A 146 -6.20 10.52 -4.70
CA ARG A 146 -5.30 11.28 -3.81
C ARG A 146 -4.43 10.30 -3.01
N PRO A 147 -3.18 10.65 -2.71
CA PRO A 147 -2.34 9.89 -1.78
C PRO A 147 -3.06 9.66 -0.47
N GLU A 148 -2.95 8.45 0.06
CA GLU A 148 -3.39 8.14 1.41
C GLU A 148 -2.27 8.54 2.37
N GLU A 149 -2.61 9.35 3.36
CA GLU A 149 -1.70 9.74 4.43
C GLU A 149 -2.04 8.96 5.70
N PRO A 150 -1.04 8.58 6.51
CA PRO A 150 -1.27 7.86 7.75
C PRO A 150 -1.96 8.80 8.76
N GLY A 151 -3.28 8.68 8.92
CA GLY A 151 -4.09 9.49 9.86
C GLY A 151 -4.32 8.83 11.22
N MET A 152 -4.32 7.51 11.28
CA MET A 152 -4.71 6.75 12.49
C MET A 152 -3.93 7.15 13.75
N LEU A 153 -2.62 7.40 13.62
CA LEU A 153 -1.81 7.79 14.77
C LEU A 153 -2.17 9.20 15.27
N ALA A 154 -2.42 10.13 14.34
CA ALA A 154 -2.84 11.48 14.69
C ALA A 154 -4.21 11.46 15.38
N GLU A 155 -5.18 10.76 14.81
CA GLU A 155 -6.52 10.58 15.40
C GLU A 155 -6.46 9.93 16.79
N ALA A 156 -5.65 8.88 16.95
CA ALA A 156 -5.46 8.22 18.24
C ALA A 156 -4.85 9.16 19.29
N ILE A 157 -3.89 10.00 18.90
CA ILE A 157 -3.29 11.00 19.78
C ILE A 157 -4.28 12.11 20.16
N GLU A 158 -5.14 12.53 19.23
CA GLU A 158 -6.19 13.52 19.51
C GLU A 158 -7.21 13.03 20.54
N MET A 159 -7.45 11.71 20.62
CA MET A 159 -8.35 11.10 21.60
C MET A 159 -7.76 11.01 23.01
N LEU A 160 -6.46 11.20 23.20
CA LEU A 160 -5.81 11.12 24.49
C LEU A 160 -6.08 12.37 25.33
N ASP A 161 -6.14 12.22 26.66
CA ASP A 161 -6.03 13.35 27.57
C ASP A 161 -4.58 13.86 27.65
N ASP A 162 -4.40 15.09 28.15
CA ASP A 162 -3.08 15.74 28.23
C ASP A 162 -2.12 15.00 29.17
N ALA A 163 -2.61 14.40 30.24
CA ALA A 163 -1.80 13.64 31.19
C ALA A 163 -1.24 12.36 30.56
N THR A 164 -2.08 11.65 29.79
CA THR A 164 -1.65 10.45 29.04
C THR A 164 -0.69 10.81 27.92
N TRP A 165 -0.94 11.89 27.22
CA TRP A 165 -0.04 12.40 26.18
C TRP A 165 1.33 12.73 26.76
N LEU A 166 1.38 13.44 27.87
CA LEU A 166 2.62 13.80 28.56
C LEU A 166 3.40 12.54 29.01
N ARG A 167 2.71 11.54 29.56
CA ARG A 167 3.34 10.26 29.93
C ARG A 167 3.98 9.55 28.73
N ILE A 168 3.35 9.61 27.56
CA ILE A 168 3.90 9.04 26.33
C ILE A 168 5.19 9.77 25.95
N LEU A 169 5.18 11.10 25.93
CA LEU A 169 6.37 11.90 25.65
C LEU A 169 7.52 11.56 26.61
N MET A 170 7.23 11.50 27.90
CA MET A 170 8.23 11.15 28.92
C MET A 170 8.78 9.72 28.75
N LYS A 171 7.91 8.74 28.45
CA LYS A 171 8.34 7.35 28.26
C LYS A 171 9.15 7.14 26.98
N THR A 172 8.80 7.86 25.91
CA THR A 172 9.46 7.70 24.61
C THR A 172 10.72 8.55 24.48
N GLY A 173 10.84 9.61 25.29
CA GLY A 173 11.91 10.60 25.16
C GLY A 173 11.82 11.44 23.88
N LEU A 174 10.70 11.37 23.15
CA LEU A 174 10.49 12.12 21.93
C LEU A 174 10.07 13.56 22.26
N SER A 175 10.76 14.54 21.65
CA SER A 175 10.32 15.93 21.73
C SER A 175 9.09 16.16 20.85
N GLN A 176 8.29 17.18 21.16
CA GLN A 176 7.14 17.57 20.32
C GLN A 176 7.56 17.95 18.90
N ASP A 177 8.73 18.60 18.75
CA ASP A 177 9.24 18.97 17.44
C ASP A 177 9.58 17.75 16.61
N LEU A 178 10.20 16.73 17.21
CA LEU A 178 10.53 15.48 16.55
C LEU A 178 9.25 14.71 16.16
N ILE A 179 8.22 14.71 17.00
CA ILE A 179 6.92 14.09 16.69
C ILE A 179 6.24 14.82 15.53
N ARG A 180 6.31 16.15 15.51
CA ARG A 180 5.78 16.95 14.39
C ARG A 180 6.50 16.62 13.08
N GLU A 181 7.82 16.55 13.14
CA GLU A 181 8.65 16.24 11.96
C GLU A 181 8.41 14.82 11.43
N LEU A 182 8.40 13.82 12.31
CA LEU A 182 8.29 12.40 11.90
C LEU A 182 6.87 11.96 11.54
N PHE A 183 5.87 12.52 12.21
CA PHE A 183 4.48 12.03 12.12
C PHE A 183 3.48 13.09 11.67
N SER A 184 3.93 14.32 11.39
CA SER A 184 3.08 15.47 11.04
C SER A 184 2.00 15.77 12.09
N ILE A 185 2.23 15.40 13.36
CA ILE A 185 1.29 15.59 14.45
C ILE A 185 1.63 16.87 15.19
N ASN A 186 0.69 17.79 15.25
CA ASN A 186 0.83 19.07 15.95
C ASN A 186 -0.15 19.12 17.12
N ARG A 187 0.22 18.53 18.25
CA ARG A 187 -0.54 18.62 19.49
C ARG A 187 0.25 19.37 20.54
N PRO A 188 -0.01 20.67 20.77
CA PRO A 188 0.64 21.44 21.83
C PRO A 188 0.21 20.95 23.22
N ILE A 189 1.11 21.02 24.19
CA ILE A 189 0.75 20.84 25.61
C ILE A 189 0.09 22.15 26.05
N THR A 190 -1.21 22.10 26.32
CA THR A 190 -2.01 23.29 26.61
C THR A 190 -1.76 23.87 28.01
N ASN A 191 -1.16 23.11 28.94
CA ASN A 191 -0.87 23.63 30.28
C ASN A 191 0.41 23.03 30.91
N PRO A 192 1.58 23.65 30.78
CA PRO A 192 2.80 23.16 31.38
C PRO A 192 2.80 23.22 32.93
N ARG A 193 1.81 23.90 33.55
CA ARG A 193 1.74 23.99 35.02
C ARG A 193 1.23 22.73 35.71
N ASN A 194 0.58 21.82 34.99
CA ASN A 194 0.13 20.51 35.52
C ASN A 194 1.22 19.44 35.51
N ILE A 195 2.41 19.76 35.02
CA ILE A 195 3.54 18.81 34.92
C ILE A 195 4.13 18.45 36.29
N PHE A 196 4.00 19.33 37.28
CA PHE A 196 4.66 19.19 38.59
C PHE A 196 3.74 18.66 39.72
N GLN A 197 2.53 18.22 39.45
CA GLN A 197 1.62 17.67 40.46
C GLN A 197 1.49 16.15 40.45
N ILE A 198 2.25 15.43 39.65
CA ILE A 198 2.27 13.95 39.65
C ILE A 198 3.66 13.53 40.21
N VAL A 199 3.80 13.59 41.51
CA VAL A 199 4.80 12.88 42.30
C VAL A 199 4.06 11.87 43.17
#